data_3d5cff2ad7e3c6858b65b59c5e5cf428
#
_entry.id   3d5cff2ad7e3c6858b65b59c5e5cf428
#
_cell.length_a   1.000
_cell.length_b   1.000
_cell.length_c   1.000
_cell.angle_alpha   90.00
_cell.angle_beta   90.00
_cell.angle_gamma   90.00
#
_symmetry.space_group_name_H-M   'P 1'
#
loop_
_entity.id
_entity.type
_entity.pdbx_description
1 polymer ?
#
loop_
_entity_poly.entity_id
_entity_poly.type
_entity_poly.pdbx_seq_one_letter_code
_entity_poly.pdbx_strand_id
1 'polypeptide(L)'
;MLQFDMTATVRQDFGKGAMRSLRQQGQTPAILYGPKTDALALTLATKEFTKTLLSLQGQNAVFSLKVTGGKSKKKRHVMLKEVQTDPVRDTLVHADFYEISLKETITLPVLLKFVGTAKGVDMGGVLHVSLGSIHLQGLPLDIPDAIEVDITKLEINGLGVTCKDLDVPDKVTLLEEDDKLCVSVVPASLSAELEEEEGEGAEEETEAAPAETTAADEGGA
;
A
#
# COMPACT_ATOMS: atom_id res chain seq x y z
N MET A 1 13.85 5.53 7.09
CA MET A 1 13.31 4.68 6.02
C MET A 1 14.25 3.53 5.73
N LEU A 2 13.76 2.30 5.64
CA LEU A 2 14.54 1.09 5.38
C LEU A 2 15.09 1.10 3.94
N GLN A 3 16.33 0.62 3.76
CA GLN A 3 16.97 0.53 2.44
C GLN A 3 17.34 -0.93 2.14
N PHE A 4 16.95 -1.42 0.97
CA PHE A 4 17.24 -2.77 0.53
C PHE A 4 17.90 -2.76 -0.86
N ASP A 5 18.95 -3.56 -1.01
CA ASP A 5 19.58 -3.79 -2.32
C ASP A 5 18.89 -4.98 -3.01
N MET A 6 18.42 -4.80 -4.24
CA MET A 6 17.81 -5.86 -5.05
C MET A 6 18.38 -5.90 -6.46
N THR A 7 18.35 -7.10 -7.06
CA THR A 7 18.78 -7.30 -8.45
C THR A 7 17.57 -7.66 -9.31
N ALA A 8 17.41 -6.97 -10.44
CA ALA A 8 16.38 -7.25 -11.42
C ALA A 8 16.98 -7.44 -12.81
N THR A 9 16.36 -8.29 -13.62
CA THR A 9 16.75 -8.53 -15.01
C THR A 9 15.71 -7.95 -15.95
N VAL A 10 16.15 -7.24 -17.00
CA VAL A 10 15.23 -6.74 -18.04
C VAL A 10 14.69 -7.91 -18.84
N ARG A 11 13.36 -7.98 -19.01
CA ARG A 11 12.69 -8.97 -19.83
C ARG A 11 12.24 -8.39 -21.16
N GLN A 12 12.24 -9.23 -22.18
CA GLN A 12 11.72 -8.92 -23.53
C GLN A 12 10.47 -9.71 -23.85
N ASP A 13 10.20 -10.75 -23.08
CA ASP A 13 9.02 -11.59 -23.24
C ASP A 13 7.79 -10.95 -22.58
N PHE A 14 6.69 -10.94 -23.33
CA PHE A 14 5.41 -10.39 -22.91
C PHE A 14 4.28 -11.39 -23.16
N GLY A 15 3.12 -11.12 -22.56
CA GLY A 15 1.92 -11.90 -22.75
C GLY A 15 1.68 -12.97 -21.69
N LYS A 16 0.44 -13.49 -21.66
CA LYS A 16 -0.08 -14.36 -20.59
C LYS A 16 0.72 -15.67 -20.43
N GLY A 17 1.08 -16.32 -21.53
CA GLY A 17 1.81 -17.59 -21.53
C GLY A 17 3.22 -17.45 -20.96
N ALA A 18 3.98 -16.44 -21.44
CA ALA A 18 5.34 -16.16 -20.96
C ALA A 18 5.36 -15.82 -19.46
N MET A 19 4.41 -15.01 -18.99
CA MET A 19 4.34 -14.64 -17.55
C MET A 19 3.98 -15.84 -16.67
N ARG A 20 3.14 -16.76 -17.17
CA ARG A 20 2.83 -18.00 -16.44
C ARG A 20 4.08 -18.89 -16.30
N SER A 21 4.85 -19.03 -17.38
CA SER A 21 6.10 -19.80 -17.38
C SER A 21 7.15 -19.20 -16.43
N LEU A 22 7.32 -17.87 -16.43
CA LEU A 22 8.23 -17.16 -15.51
C LEU A 22 7.89 -17.45 -14.03
N ARG A 23 6.62 -17.36 -13.66
CA ARG A 23 6.20 -17.65 -12.28
C ARG A 23 6.44 -19.12 -11.90
N GLN A 24 6.27 -20.06 -12.82
CA GLN A 24 6.59 -21.46 -12.59
C GLN A 24 8.09 -21.70 -12.37
N GLN A 25 8.94 -20.87 -12.97
CA GLN A 25 10.40 -20.88 -12.76
C GLN A 25 10.85 -20.17 -11.49
N GLY A 26 9.91 -19.70 -10.65
CA GLY A 26 10.22 -18.99 -9.43
C GLY A 26 10.68 -17.54 -9.66
N GLN A 27 10.24 -16.94 -10.75
CA GLN A 27 10.52 -15.54 -11.09
C GLN A 27 9.21 -14.73 -11.09
N THR A 28 9.22 -13.56 -10.46
CA THR A 28 8.09 -12.64 -10.41
C THR A 28 8.27 -11.54 -11.46
N PRO A 29 7.30 -11.35 -12.39
CA PRO A 29 7.31 -10.23 -13.29
C PRO A 29 7.09 -8.93 -12.53
N ALA A 30 7.82 -7.88 -12.92
CA ALA A 30 7.70 -6.56 -12.35
C ALA A 30 7.77 -5.48 -13.44
N ILE A 31 7.35 -4.28 -13.09
CA ILE A 31 7.49 -3.09 -13.94
C ILE A 31 8.17 -2.00 -13.10
N LEU A 32 9.10 -1.30 -13.72
CA LEU A 32 9.71 -0.09 -13.20
C LEU A 32 9.26 1.08 -14.06
N TYR A 33 8.70 2.11 -13.44
CA TYR A 33 8.30 3.34 -14.10
C TYR A 33 8.57 4.56 -13.19
N GLY A 34 8.57 5.74 -13.76
CA GLY A 34 8.81 6.97 -13.02
C GLY A 34 8.69 8.21 -13.90
N PRO A 35 8.70 9.41 -13.32
CA PRO A 35 8.45 10.65 -14.04
C PRO A 35 9.55 10.99 -15.06
N LYS A 36 10.77 10.46 -14.89
CA LYS A 36 11.95 10.72 -15.74
C LYS A 36 12.46 9.47 -16.43
N THR A 37 11.73 8.36 -16.39
CA THR A 37 12.18 7.06 -16.87
C THR A 37 11.09 6.37 -17.67
N ASP A 38 11.47 5.83 -18.83
CA ASP A 38 10.59 4.98 -19.61
C ASP A 38 10.27 3.69 -18.84
N ALA A 39 9.05 3.18 -19.04
CA ALA A 39 8.63 1.94 -18.39
C ALA A 39 9.51 0.77 -18.82
N LEU A 40 10.11 0.10 -17.84
CA LEU A 40 10.97 -1.06 -18.02
C LEU A 40 10.32 -2.31 -17.44
N ALA A 41 10.15 -3.31 -18.30
CA ALA A 41 9.69 -4.62 -17.87
C ALA A 41 10.85 -5.40 -17.24
N LEU A 42 10.65 -5.85 -16.00
CA LEU A 42 11.66 -6.50 -15.19
C LEU A 42 11.20 -7.89 -14.73
N THR A 43 12.15 -8.67 -14.28
CA THR A 43 11.94 -9.96 -13.62
C THR A 43 12.78 -10.02 -12.35
N LEU A 44 12.22 -10.51 -11.27
CA LEU A 44 12.83 -10.65 -9.95
C LEU A 44 12.82 -12.12 -9.51
N ALA A 45 13.82 -12.52 -8.73
CA ALA A 45 13.81 -13.82 -8.05
C ALA A 45 12.73 -13.80 -6.94
N THR A 46 11.66 -14.62 -7.09
CA THR A 46 10.52 -14.64 -6.17
C THR A 46 10.95 -14.88 -4.72
N LYS A 47 11.85 -15.82 -4.47
CA LYS A 47 12.30 -16.17 -3.11
C LYS A 47 12.98 -15.00 -2.38
N GLU A 48 13.85 -14.25 -3.06
CA GLU A 48 14.53 -13.09 -2.48
C GLU A 48 13.55 -11.96 -2.22
N PHE A 49 12.67 -11.71 -3.19
CA PHE A 49 11.67 -10.67 -3.09
C PHE A 49 10.66 -10.94 -1.96
N THR A 50 10.16 -12.17 -1.84
CA THR A 50 9.27 -12.56 -0.73
C THR A 50 9.92 -12.36 0.64
N LYS A 51 11.20 -12.75 0.80
CA LYS A 51 11.93 -12.50 2.06
C LYS A 51 11.99 -11.02 2.41
N THR A 52 12.28 -10.19 1.42
CA THR A 52 12.34 -8.73 1.61
C THR A 52 10.97 -8.17 1.97
N LEU A 53 9.89 -8.61 1.30
CA LEU A 53 8.53 -8.19 1.63
C LEU A 53 8.12 -8.57 3.06
N LEU A 54 8.45 -9.78 3.49
CA LEU A 54 8.16 -10.21 4.87
C LEU A 54 8.92 -9.37 5.90
N SER A 55 10.16 -8.95 5.60
CA SER A 55 10.92 -8.06 6.51
C SER A 55 10.37 -6.63 6.55
N LEU A 56 9.64 -6.20 5.53
CA LEU A 56 9.01 -4.87 5.46
C LEU A 56 7.73 -4.75 6.29
N GLN A 57 7.01 -5.85 6.48
CA GLN A 57 5.74 -5.84 7.24
C GLN A 57 4.75 -4.74 6.80
N GLY A 58 4.70 -4.43 5.51
CA GLY A 58 3.86 -3.36 4.96
C GLY A 58 4.41 -1.93 5.11
N GLN A 59 5.58 -1.75 5.72
CA GLN A 59 6.22 -0.43 5.84
C GLN A 59 6.80 0.04 4.52
N ASN A 60 6.91 1.36 4.37
CA ASN A 60 7.54 1.96 3.20
C ASN A 60 9.06 1.74 3.21
N ALA A 61 9.61 1.35 2.07
CA ALA A 61 11.06 1.18 1.91
C ALA A 61 11.55 1.72 0.58
N VAL A 62 12.78 2.19 0.59
CA VAL A 62 13.51 2.56 -0.63
C VAL A 62 14.38 1.38 -1.06
N PHE A 63 14.19 0.93 -2.28
CA PHE A 63 15.00 -0.13 -2.87
C PHE A 63 16.08 0.46 -3.77
N SER A 64 17.30 -0.03 -3.61
CA SER A 64 18.40 0.20 -4.54
C SER A 64 18.39 -0.91 -5.59
N LEU A 65 17.74 -0.68 -6.73
CA LEU A 65 17.59 -1.69 -7.77
C LEU A 65 18.79 -1.70 -8.72
N LYS A 66 19.48 -2.85 -8.80
CA LYS A 66 20.50 -3.10 -9.82
C LYS A 66 19.85 -3.78 -11.02
N VAL A 67 19.72 -3.06 -12.13
CA VAL A 67 19.11 -3.59 -13.35
C VAL A 67 20.18 -4.24 -14.22
N THR A 68 20.04 -5.54 -14.49
CA THR A 68 20.88 -6.32 -15.40
C THR A 68 20.18 -6.53 -16.75
N GLY A 69 20.93 -6.54 -17.85
CA GLY A 69 20.37 -6.72 -19.19
C GLY A 69 19.85 -5.44 -19.89
N GLY A 70 19.90 -4.29 -19.23
CA GLY A 70 19.54 -3.00 -19.80
C GLY A 70 20.73 -2.19 -20.34
N LYS A 71 20.43 -1.08 -21.03
CA LYS A 71 21.44 -0.13 -21.57
C LYS A 71 22.26 0.57 -20.47
N SER A 72 21.81 0.55 -19.23
CA SER A 72 22.47 1.24 -18.10
C SER A 72 22.56 0.31 -16.89
N LYS A 73 23.79 0.10 -16.40
CA LYS A 73 24.07 -0.64 -15.16
C LYS A 73 23.99 0.24 -13.90
N LYS A 74 23.30 1.36 -13.95
CA LYS A 74 23.19 2.28 -12.80
C LYS A 74 22.27 1.70 -11.74
N LYS A 75 22.62 1.89 -10.47
CA LYS A 75 21.71 1.69 -9.35
C LYS A 75 20.59 2.73 -9.45
N ARG A 76 19.36 2.30 -9.32
CA ARG A 76 18.17 3.16 -9.33
C ARG A 76 17.51 3.09 -7.97
N HIS A 77 17.11 4.25 -7.45
CA HIS A 77 16.34 4.30 -6.22
C HIS A 77 14.86 4.21 -6.58
N VAL A 78 14.23 3.17 -6.08
CA VAL A 78 12.84 2.86 -6.40
C VAL A 78 12.07 2.58 -5.12
N MET A 79 10.78 2.83 -5.17
CA MET A 79 9.84 2.48 -4.12
C MET A 79 8.89 1.43 -4.67
N LEU A 80 8.44 0.55 -3.78
CA LEU A 80 7.39 -0.40 -4.09
C LEU A 80 6.04 0.33 -4.05
N LYS A 81 5.36 0.38 -5.18
CA LYS A 81 4.05 1.06 -5.29
C LYS A 81 2.91 0.09 -5.02
N GLU A 82 2.99 -1.10 -5.62
CA GLU A 82 1.96 -2.12 -5.51
C GLU A 82 2.56 -3.51 -5.59
N VAL A 83 2.00 -4.45 -4.83
CA VAL A 83 2.30 -5.87 -4.91
C VAL A 83 1.00 -6.64 -5.09
N GLN A 84 0.93 -7.39 -6.17
CA GLN A 84 -0.20 -8.28 -6.43
C GLN A 84 0.15 -9.70 -6.00
N THR A 85 -0.70 -10.28 -5.18
CA THR A 85 -0.58 -11.67 -4.71
C THR A 85 -1.81 -12.47 -5.16
N ASP A 86 -1.62 -13.75 -5.39
CA ASP A 86 -2.73 -14.70 -5.61
C ASP A 86 -3.30 -15.08 -4.24
N PRO A 87 -4.56 -14.72 -3.91
CA PRO A 87 -5.13 -14.96 -2.58
C PRO A 87 -5.35 -16.43 -2.24
N VAL A 88 -5.35 -17.33 -3.23
CA VAL A 88 -5.54 -18.77 -3.03
C VAL A 88 -4.22 -19.49 -2.76
N ARG A 89 -3.13 -19.02 -3.39
CA ARG A 89 -1.83 -19.69 -3.36
C ARG A 89 -0.76 -18.90 -2.59
N ASP A 90 -1.07 -17.70 -2.12
CA ASP A 90 -0.14 -16.75 -1.50
C ASP A 90 1.13 -16.51 -2.34
N THR A 91 1.00 -16.64 -3.67
CA THR A 91 2.13 -16.46 -4.58
C THR A 91 2.13 -15.06 -5.18
N LEU A 92 3.32 -14.48 -5.29
CA LEU A 92 3.51 -13.17 -5.92
C LEU A 92 3.16 -13.24 -7.42
N VAL A 93 2.24 -12.39 -7.84
CA VAL A 93 1.78 -12.29 -9.24
C VAL A 93 2.52 -11.18 -9.97
N HIS A 94 2.63 -10.00 -9.36
CA HIS A 94 3.25 -8.83 -9.97
C HIS A 94 3.79 -7.87 -8.91
N ALA A 95 4.78 -7.05 -9.27
CA ALA A 95 5.27 -5.97 -8.44
C ALA A 95 5.53 -4.71 -9.28
N ASP A 96 5.04 -3.59 -8.77
CA ASP A 96 5.18 -2.28 -9.39
C ASP A 96 6.20 -1.44 -8.62
N PHE A 97 7.26 -1.03 -9.31
CA PHE A 97 8.29 -0.16 -8.78
C PHE A 97 8.19 1.23 -9.38
N TYR A 98 8.19 2.22 -8.52
CA TYR A 98 8.22 3.62 -8.91
C TYR A 98 9.61 4.21 -8.66
N GLU A 99 10.25 4.73 -9.71
CA GLU A 99 11.55 5.38 -9.58
C GLU A 99 11.39 6.74 -8.92
N ILE A 100 12.13 6.95 -7.83
CA ILE A 100 12.07 8.16 -7.03
C ILE A 100 13.40 8.90 -7.09
N SER A 101 13.32 10.22 -7.01
CA SER A 101 14.46 11.11 -6.78
C SER A 101 14.57 11.39 -5.29
N LEU A 102 15.75 11.15 -4.69
CA LEU A 102 15.96 11.45 -3.27
C LEU A 102 15.90 12.94 -2.93
N LYS A 103 15.82 13.81 -3.95
CA LYS A 103 15.79 15.28 -3.81
C LYS A 103 14.41 15.89 -4.02
N GLU A 104 13.46 15.12 -4.50
CA GLU A 104 12.11 15.58 -4.79
C GLU A 104 11.18 15.15 -3.66
N THR A 105 10.25 16.00 -3.28
CA THR A 105 9.22 15.68 -2.29
C THR A 105 8.23 14.70 -2.88
N ILE A 106 7.85 13.69 -2.11
CA ILE A 106 6.88 12.69 -2.48
C ILE A 106 5.79 12.58 -1.41
N THR A 107 4.63 12.14 -1.81
CA THR A 107 3.53 11.81 -0.90
C THR A 107 3.43 10.31 -0.76
N LEU A 108 3.46 9.82 0.49
CA LEU A 108 3.38 8.41 0.83
C LEU A 108 2.37 8.15 1.93
N PRO A 109 1.62 7.04 1.85
CA PRO A 109 0.87 6.54 3.00
C PRO A 109 1.84 5.93 4.02
N VAL A 110 1.78 6.37 5.26
CA VAL A 110 2.57 5.84 6.38
C VAL A 110 1.65 5.14 7.36
N LEU A 111 2.00 3.91 7.74
CA LEU A 111 1.20 3.10 8.64
C LEU A 111 1.23 3.65 10.07
N LEU A 112 0.08 3.61 10.74
CA LEU A 112 -0.04 3.87 12.16
C LEU A 112 0.15 2.55 12.93
N LYS A 113 1.08 2.54 13.89
CA LYS A 113 1.29 1.43 14.81
C LYS A 113 0.71 1.77 16.17
N PHE A 114 -0.34 1.08 16.54
CA PHE A 114 -0.96 1.25 17.85
C PHE A 114 -0.16 0.48 18.91
N VAL A 115 0.31 1.18 19.94
CA VAL A 115 1.14 0.62 21.00
C VAL A 115 0.37 0.65 22.32
N GLY A 116 0.41 -0.47 23.06
CA GLY A 116 -0.26 -0.63 24.35
C GLY A 116 -1.64 -1.27 24.24
N THR A 117 -2.32 -1.39 25.39
CA THR A 117 -3.72 -1.84 25.50
C THR A 117 -4.57 -0.68 26.00
N ALA A 118 -5.66 -0.40 25.30
CA ALA A 118 -6.55 0.69 25.70
C ALA A 118 -7.36 0.28 26.94
N LYS A 119 -7.46 1.18 27.93
CA LYS A 119 -8.29 0.96 29.15
C LYS A 119 -9.74 0.62 28.79
N GLY A 120 -10.26 1.23 27.72
CA GLY A 120 -11.61 0.96 27.24
C GLY A 120 -11.78 -0.47 26.74
N VAL A 121 -10.75 -1.08 26.13
CA VAL A 121 -10.80 -2.50 25.69
C VAL A 121 -10.84 -3.42 26.90
N ASP A 122 -10.05 -3.13 27.98
CA ASP A 122 -10.07 -3.87 29.24
C ASP A 122 -11.47 -3.80 29.94
N MET A 123 -12.24 -2.76 29.68
CA MET A 123 -13.62 -2.58 30.18
C MET A 123 -14.69 -3.19 29.25
N GLY A 124 -14.30 -3.90 28.18
CA GLY A 124 -15.22 -4.56 27.26
C GLY A 124 -15.59 -3.73 26.03
N GLY A 125 -14.89 -2.63 25.73
CA GLY A 125 -14.98 -1.90 24.47
C GLY A 125 -14.21 -2.58 23.33
N VAL A 126 -14.51 -2.19 22.10
CA VAL A 126 -13.81 -2.61 20.87
C VAL A 126 -13.00 -1.43 20.32
N LEU A 127 -11.76 -1.70 19.92
CA LEU A 127 -10.91 -0.71 19.28
C LEU A 127 -11.39 -0.52 17.83
N HIS A 128 -11.90 0.65 17.52
CA HIS A 128 -12.29 1.03 16.16
C HIS A 128 -11.15 1.88 15.53
N VAL A 129 -10.58 1.37 14.45
CA VAL A 129 -9.51 2.01 13.70
C VAL A 129 -10.12 2.64 12.45
N SER A 130 -10.35 3.96 12.47
CA SER A 130 -10.88 4.70 11.32
C SER A 130 -9.81 4.95 10.27
N LEU A 131 -8.56 5.19 10.68
CA LEU A 131 -7.42 5.37 9.79
C LEU A 131 -6.27 4.44 10.19
N GLY A 132 -5.94 3.50 9.31
CA GLY A 132 -4.77 2.62 9.47
C GLY A 132 -3.48 3.21 8.90
N SER A 133 -3.59 4.23 8.04
CA SER A 133 -2.46 4.93 7.43
C SER A 133 -2.81 6.38 7.18
N ILE A 134 -1.80 7.25 7.16
CA ILE A 134 -1.92 8.68 6.88
C ILE A 134 -1.00 9.08 5.74
N HIS A 135 -1.40 10.07 4.95
CA HIS A 135 -0.60 10.58 3.84
C HIS A 135 0.35 11.68 4.32
N LEU A 136 1.64 11.41 4.19
CA LEU A 136 2.70 12.35 4.52
C LEU A 136 3.42 12.82 3.26
N GLN A 137 3.70 14.12 3.18
CA GLN A 137 4.49 14.72 2.11
C GLN A 137 5.84 15.17 2.66
N GLY A 138 6.92 14.72 2.02
CA GLY A 138 8.28 15.08 2.43
C GLY A 138 9.35 14.48 1.53
N LEU A 139 10.61 14.65 1.92
CA LEU A 139 11.71 13.94 1.25
C LEU A 139 11.66 12.45 1.60
N PRO A 140 12.01 11.56 0.65
CA PRO A 140 11.94 10.11 0.87
C PRO A 140 12.71 9.62 2.10
N LEU A 141 13.79 10.30 2.47
CA LEU A 141 14.62 9.92 3.62
C LEU A 141 14.12 10.47 4.96
N ASP A 142 13.32 11.54 4.95
CA ASP A 142 12.81 12.18 6.15
C ASP A 142 11.44 11.60 6.59
N ILE A 143 10.75 10.88 5.71
CA ILE A 143 9.48 10.21 6.02
C ILE A 143 9.74 9.00 6.92
N PRO A 144 9.07 8.86 8.08
CA PRO A 144 9.21 7.70 8.98
C PRO A 144 8.61 6.44 8.35
N ASP A 145 9.05 5.27 8.81
CA ASP A 145 8.55 3.96 8.34
C ASP A 145 7.14 3.68 8.88
N ALA A 146 6.88 4.09 10.11
CA ALA A 146 5.59 4.02 10.78
C ALA A 146 5.52 5.11 11.86
N ILE A 147 4.31 5.48 12.26
CA ILE A 147 4.08 6.39 13.39
C ILE A 147 3.50 5.56 14.53
N GLU A 148 4.13 5.63 15.70
CA GLU A 148 3.65 4.97 16.90
C GLU A 148 2.60 5.83 17.60
N VAL A 149 1.47 5.23 17.89
CA VAL A 149 0.32 5.87 18.55
C VAL A 149 0.05 5.16 19.86
N ASP A 150 0.19 5.87 20.98
CA ASP A 150 -0.11 5.33 22.31
C ASP A 150 -1.64 5.32 22.52
N ILE A 151 -2.21 4.12 22.64
CA ILE A 151 -3.63 3.91 22.87
C ILE A 151 -4.00 3.63 24.33
N THR A 152 -3.03 3.62 25.24
CA THR A 152 -3.24 3.23 26.66
C THR A 152 -4.24 4.11 27.40
N LYS A 153 -4.39 5.36 26.98
CA LYS A 153 -5.26 6.36 27.63
C LYS A 153 -6.70 6.35 27.13
N LEU A 154 -7.00 5.57 26.07
CA LEU A 154 -8.32 5.57 25.46
C LEU A 154 -9.36 4.90 26.36
N GLU A 155 -10.47 5.59 26.62
CA GLU A 155 -11.61 5.15 27.37
C GLU A 155 -12.80 4.89 26.43
N ILE A 156 -13.77 4.09 26.88
CA ILE A 156 -15.02 3.81 26.11
C ILE A 156 -15.78 5.12 25.90
N ASN A 157 -16.18 5.42 24.68
CA ASN A 157 -16.83 6.67 24.27
C ASN A 157 -16.03 7.95 24.63
N GLY A 158 -14.75 7.81 24.91
CA GLY A 158 -13.85 8.95 25.11
C GLY A 158 -13.46 9.63 23.81
N LEU A 159 -12.74 10.75 23.95
CA LEU A 159 -12.07 11.39 22.84
C LEU A 159 -11.05 10.39 22.26
N GLY A 160 -11.22 10.03 20.97
CA GLY A 160 -10.25 9.22 20.25
C GLY A 160 -8.96 10.02 19.97
N VAL A 161 -7.95 9.36 19.42
CA VAL A 161 -6.74 10.02 18.92
C VAL A 161 -7.05 10.63 17.56
N THR A 162 -6.77 11.92 17.41
CA THR A 162 -6.90 12.66 16.15
C THR A 162 -5.55 12.80 15.44
N CYS A 163 -5.56 13.22 14.19
CA CYS A 163 -4.32 13.44 13.43
C CYS A 163 -3.40 14.50 14.08
N LYS A 164 -3.94 15.42 14.88
CA LYS A 164 -3.16 16.40 15.66
C LYS A 164 -2.31 15.79 16.76
N ASP A 165 -2.76 14.68 17.34
CA ASP A 165 -2.11 14.03 18.47
C ASP A 165 -0.95 13.12 18.05
N LEU A 166 -0.70 13.02 16.73
CA LEU A 166 0.33 12.19 16.16
C LEU A 166 1.70 12.87 16.25
N ASP A 167 2.72 12.11 16.62
CA ASP A 167 4.11 12.58 16.64
C ASP A 167 4.72 12.54 15.24
N VAL A 168 4.47 13.62 14.47
CA VAL A 168 4.96 13.77 13.10
C VAL A 168 6.24 14.60 13.12
N PRO A 169 7.34 14.17 12.45
CA PRO A 169 8.56 14.95 12.34
C PRO A 169 8.34 16.31 11.64
N ASP A 170 8.96 17.37 12.14
CA ASP A 170 8.84 18.76 11.63
C ASP A 170 9.15 18.93 10.12
N LYS A 171 9.90 17.98 9.53
CA LYS A 171 10.32 18.03 8.12
C LYS A 171 9.28 17.47 7.15
N VAL A 172 8.18 16.95 7.65
CA VAL A 172 7.15 16.27 6.88
C VAL A 172 5.84 16.99 7.10
N THR A 173 5.07 17.20 6.03
CA THR A 173 3.74 17.79 6.11
C THR A 173 2.67 16.72 6.05
N LEU A 174 1.72 16.78 6.98
CA LEU A 174 0.52 15.97 6.97
C LEU A 174 -0.44 16.53 5.91
N LEU A 175 -1.02 15.67 5.08
CA LEU A 175 -2.02 16.05 4.07
C LEU A 175 -3.45 15.81 4.54
N GLU A 176 -3.62 15.01 5.58
CA GLU A 176 -4.93 14.77 6.17
C GLU A 176 -5.37 15.96 7.03
N GLU A 177 -6.69 16.08 7.22
CA GLU A 177 -7.26 17.09 8.10
C GLU A 177 -6.88 16.79 9.56
N ASP A 178 -6.45 17.83 10.27
CA ASP A 178 -5.99 17.72 11.65
C ASP A 178 -7.01 17.12 12.60
N ASP A 179 -8.30 17.39 12.37
CA ASP A 179 -9.40 16.96 13.24
C ASP A 179 -9.92 15.54 12.92
N LYS A 180 -9.33 14.88 11.91
CA LYS A 180 -9.74 13.54 11.49
C LYS A 180 -9.37 12.52 12.56
N LEU A 181 -10.34 11.66 12.90
CA LEU A 181 -10.18 10.62 13.91
C LEU A 181 -9.34 9.46 13.35
N CYS A 182 -8.30 9.07 14.07
CA CYS A 182 -7.45 7.92 13.72
C CYS A 182 -7.93 6.64 14.39
N VAL A 183 -8.17 6.70 15.70
CA VAL A 183 -8.57 5.54 16.49
C VAL A 183 -9.44 5.97 17.67
N SER A 184 -10.46 5.16 17.98
CA SER A 184 -11.33 5.34 19.14
C SER A 184 -11.70 3.99 19.76
N VAL A 185 -12.25 4.02 20.96
CA VAL A 185 -12.81 2.83 21.60
C VAL A 185 -14.33 3.01 21.71
N VAL A 186 -15.05 2.11 21.09
CA VAL A 186 -16.53 2.08 21.07
C VAL A 186 -17.04 0.89 21.90
N PRO A 187 -18.24 0.98 22.51
CA PRO A 187 -18.83 -0.17 23.17
C PRO A 187 -19.18 -1.27 22.15
N ALA A 188 -19.09 -2.53 22.59
CA ALA A 188 -19.32 -3.68 21.71
C ALA A 188 -20.71 -3.71 21.04
N SER A 189 -21.72 -3.04 21.62
CA SER A 189 -23.03 -2.89 21.01
C SER A 189 -23.04 -2.00 19.77
N LEU A 190 -22.22 -0.97 19.75
CA LEU A 190 -22.13 -0.01 18.64
C LEU A 190 -21.20 -0.50 17.52
N SER A 191 -20.22 -1.34 17.84
CA SER A 191 -19.30 -1.88 16.82
C SER A 191 -20.01 -2.80 15.82
N ALA A 192 -21.04 -3.53 16.27
CA ALA A 192 -21.83 -4.38 15.40
C ALA A 192 -22.68 -3.56 14.40
N GLU A 193 -23.21 -2.40 14.84
CA GLU A 193 -23.98 -1.50 13.96
C GLU A 193 -23.08 -0.80 12.92
N LEU A 194 -21.84 -0.43 13.30
CA LEU A 194 -20.90 0.20 12.37
C LEU A 194 -20.38 -0.78 11.31
N GLU A 195 -20.18 -2.05 11.65
CA GLU A 195 -19.80 -3.10 10.69
C GLU A 195 -20.92 -3.42 9.69
N GLU A 196 -22.19 -3.30 10.11
CA GLU A 196 -23.35 -3.47 9.22
C GLU A 196 -23.50 -2.30 8.25
N GLU A 197 -23.29 -1.04 8.68
CA GLU A 197 -23.35 0.14 7.81
C GLU A 197 -22.19 0.19 6.79
N GLU A 198 -20.95 -0.22 7.16
CA GLU A 198 -19.84 -0.31 6.20
C GLU A 198 -20.04 -1.46 5.20
N GLY A 199 -20.74 -2.53 5.58
CA GLY A 199 -21.08 -3.65 4.70
C GLY A 199 -22.15 -3.30 3.65
N GLU A 200 -23.18 -2.55 4.01
CA GLU A 200 -24.25 -2.13 3.06
C GLU A 200 -23.76 -1.06 2.07
N GLY A 201 -22.86 -0.14 2.47
CA GLY A 201 -22.29 0.87 1.58
C GLY A 201 -21.38 0.31 0.47
N ALA A 202 -20.80 -0.88 0.68
CA ALA A 202 -19.95 -1.54 -0.32
C ALA A 202 -20.75 -2.37 -1.34
N GLU A 203 -21.98 -2.77 -1.05
CA GLU A 203 -22.85 -3.49 -1.99
C GLU A 203 -23.59 -2.55 -2.95
N GLU A 204 -23.90 -1.30 -2.55
CA GLU A 204 -24.64 -0.35 -3.41
C GLU A 204 -23.78 0.26 -4.54
N GLU A 205 -22.46 0.33 -4.40
CA GLU A 205 -21.58 0.83 -5.48
C GLU A 205 -21.34 -0.17 -6.62
N THR A 206 -21.67 -1.45 -6.45
CA THR A 206 -21.47 -2.48 -7.49
C THR A 206 -22.68 -2.69 -8.40
N GLU A 207 -23.87 -2.14 -8.09
CA GLU A 207 -25.11 -2.38 -8.86
C GLU A 207 -25.48 -1.27 -9.85
N ALA A 208 -24.72 -0.17 -9.94
CA ALA A 208 -24.98 0.96 -10.84
C ALA A 208 -24.07 0.99 -12.09
N ALA A 209 -24.04 -0.09 -12.89
CA ALA A 209 -23.57 -0.02 -14.27
C ALA A 209 -24.75 -0.18 -15.22
N PRO A 210 -25.12 0.85 -16.01
CA PRO A 210 -26.22 0.73 -16.97
C PRO A 210 -25.82 -0.18 -18.15
N ALA A 211 -26.61 -1.20 -18.37
CA ALA A 211 -26.59 -2.01 -19.59
C ALA A 211 -26.99 -1.15 -20.78
N GLU A 212 -26.03 -0.75 -21.61
CA GLU A 212 -26.31 -0.19 -22.93
C GLU A 212 -26.64 -1.31 -23.91
N THR A 213 -27.92 -1.41 -24.19
CA THR A 213 -28.49 -2.19 -25.27
C THR A 213 -28.09 -1.61 -26.63
N THR A 214 -27.24 -2.31 -27.35
CA THR A 214 -27.08 -2.08 -28.78
C THR A 214 -28.22 -2.76 -29.50
N ALA A 215 -29.16 -1.94 -29.98
CA ALA A 215 -30.17 -2.33 -30.95
C ALA A 215 -29.51 -2.62 -32.32
N ALA A 216 -29.90 -3.75 -32.88
CA ALA A 216 -29.63 -4.15 -34.25
C ALA A 216 -30.19 -3.14 -35.25
N ASP A 217 -29.46 -2.84 -36.31
CA ASP A 217 -30.00 -2.33 -37.56
C ASP A 217 -29.74 -3.37 -38.67
N GLU A 218 -30.84 -3.96 -39.09
CA GLU A 218 -30.94 -4.69 -40.35
C GLU A 218 -31.20 -3.72 -41.51
N GLY A 219 -30.59 -3.97 -42.63
CA GLY A 219 -31.03 -3.39 -43.91
C GLY A 219 -29.90 -3.29 -44.92
N GLY A 220 -29.70 -4.25 -45.79
CA GLY A 220 -30.44 -4.39 -47.04
C GLY A 220 -29.71 -3.70 -48.19
N ALA A 221 -29.13 -4.49 -49.05
CA ALA A 221 -29.02 -4.46 -50.49
C ALA A 221 -27.69 -5.04 -50.97
#